data_724bbbe5c5ab354d88dca78768356e06
#
_entry.id   724bbbe5c5ab354d88dca78768356e06
#
_cell.length_a   1.000
_cell.length_b   1.000
_cell.length_c   1.000
_cell.angle_alpha   90.00
_cell.angle_beta   90.00
_cell.angle_gamma   90.00
#
_symmetry.space_group_name_H-M   'P 1'
#
loop_
_entity.id
_entity.type
_entity.pdbx_description
1 polymer ?
#
loop_
_entity_poly.entity_id
_entity_poly.type
_entity_poly.pdbx_seq_one_letter_code
_entity_poly.pdbx_strand_id
1 'polypeptide(L)'
;VTLILVMGKDEVFKGDIEKASDFKFGANVAKVFDDMVNRSVPYYGEIQRMMAELAADHAREETFVYDLGCSTGTTMIGMDTMVTPNIKFIGVDDSQEMLDKCKSKLMELGFSRPYELRCADLGQGIKIENASVVVLCLTLQFVRPINRDRLLQDIYKGLNPGGVLILVEKILAEESNFNRDFINYYYNYKRRNNYSEMEISQKREALENVLVPYKLSENITLLRDKGFVHCEVFFKWYNFAGLIAVKK
;
A
#
# COMPACT_ATOMS: atom_id res chain seq x y z
N VAL A 1 -10.64 11.46 -21.12
CA VAL A 1 -10.44 10.31 -22.02
C VAL A 1 -9.91 9.19 -21.13
N THR A 2 -10.78 8.24 -20.74
CA THR A 2 -10.39 7.08 -19.92
C THR A 2 -9.59 6.14 -20.83
N LEU A 3 -8.26 6.16 -20.73
CA LEU A 3 -7.44 5.11 -21.35
C LEU A 3 -7.75 3.80 -20.59
N ILE A 4 -8.49 2.92 -21.24
CA ILE A 4 -8.63 1.53 -20.78
C ILE A 4 -7.30 0.85 -21.13
N LEU A 5 -6.34 0.90 -20.20
CA LEU A 5 -5.22 -0.03 -20.24
C LEU A 5 -5.82 -1.44 -20.23
N VAL A 6 -5.44 -2.27 -21.20
CA VAL A 6 -5.83 -3.69 -21.23
C VAL A 6 -5.14 -4.36 -20.05
N MET A 7 -5.84 -4.36 -18.92
CA MET A 7 -5.37 -5.01 -17.69
C MET A 7 -5.59 -6.51 -17.84
N GLY A 8 -4.55 -7.30 -17.62
CA GLY A 8 -4.69 -8.76 -17.51
C GLY A 8 -5.63 -9.07 -16.34
N LYS A 9 -6.54 -10.04 -16.52
CA LYS A 9 -7.42 -10.50 -15.46
C LYS A 9 -6.63 -11.31 -14.42
N ASP A 10 -6.86 -11.05 -13.12
CA ASP A 10 -6.28 -11.86 -12.04
C ASP A 10 -6.87 -13.28 -12.06
N GLU A 11 -6.10 -14.22 -12.54
CA GLU A 11 -6.38 -15.67 -12.57
C GLU A 11 -5.23 -16.47 -11.89
N VAL A 12 -4.39 -15.81 -11.07
CA VAL A 12 -3.22 -16.41 -10.42
C VAL A 12 -3.59 -17.63 -9.57
N PHE A 13 -4.79 -17.62 -8.99
CA PHE A 13 -5.29 -18.69 -8.12
C PHE A 13 -6.49 -19.45 -8.72
N LYS A 14 -6.66 -19.46 -10.05
CA LYS A 14 -7.82 -20.09 -10.71
C LYS A 14 -7.66 -21.60 -10.91
N GLY A 15 -6.45 -22.15 -10.90
CA GLY A 15 -6.16 -23.58 -11.07
C GLY A 15 -5.92 -24.30 -9.74
N ASP A 16 -6.00 -25.63 -9.74
CA ASP A 16 -5.54 -26.44 -8.60
C ASP A 16 -4.03 -26.26 -8.38
N ILE A 17 -3.66 -25.66 -7.28
CA ILE A 17 -2.26 -25.52 -6.87
C ILE A 17 -1.97 -26.68 -5.91
N GLU A 18 -1.23 -27.71 -6.37
CA GLU A 18 -0.89 -28.90 -5.58
C GLU A 18 -0.12 -28.60 -4.27
N LYS A 19 0.51 -27.43 -4.14
CA LYS A 19 1.11 -26.92 -2.91
C LYS A 19 0.97 -25.41 -2.84
N ALA A 20 0.33 -24.89 -1.80
CA ALA A 20 0.39 -23.48 -1.45
C ALA A 20 1.85 -23.10 -1.18
N SER A 21 2.42 -22.27 -2.05
CA SER A 21 3.69 -21.58 -1.77
C SER A 21 3.38 -20.20 -1.21
N ASP A 22 4.29 -19.67 -0.39
CA ASP A 22 4.17 -18.30 0.10
C ASP A 22 3.95 -17.32 -1.05
N PHE A 23 3.07 -16.36 -0.85
CA PHE A 23 2.75 -15.33 -1.84
C PHE A 23 4.01 -14.52 -2.18
N LYS A 24 4.30 -14.41 -3.49
CA LYS A 24 5.44 -13.62 -4.00
C LYS A 24 4.95 -12.63 -5.05
N PHE A 25 5.45 -11.39 -4.96
CA PHE A 25 5.19 -10.31 -5.91
C PHE A 25 6.07 -10.44 -7.17
N GLY A 26 6.10 -11.64 -7.80
CA GLY A 26 6.87 -11.92 -9.01
C GLY A 26 6.14 -11.59 -10.30
N ALA A 27 6.76 -11.92 -11.44
CA ALA A 27 6.31 -11.55 -12.79
C ALA A 27 4.85 -11.90 -13.11
N ASN A 28 4.31 -13.03 -12.63
CA ASN A 28 2.93 -13.42 -12.86
C ASN A 28 1.94 -12.52 -12.14
N VAL A 29 2.27 -12.11 -10.91
CA VAL A 29 1.45 -11.18 -10.10
C VAL A 29 1.55 -9.77 -10.69
N ALA A 30 2.73 -9.31 -11.08
CA ALA A 30 2.94 -7.98 -11.64
C ALA A 30 2.08 -7.71 -12.88
N LYS A 31 1.82 -8.74 -13.70
CA LYS A 31 0.99 -8.64 -14.92
C LYS A 31 -0.48 -8.32 -14.62
N VAL A 32 -1.00 -8.78 -13.49
CA VAL A 32 -2.43 -8.72 -13.12
C VAL A 32 -2.67 -7.94 -11.82
N PHE A 33 -1.63 -7.31 -11.28
CA PHE A 33 -1.66 -6.69 -9.95
C PHE A 33 -2.74 -5.63 -9.82
N ASP A 34 -2.89 -4.76 -10.81
CA ASP A 34 -3.88 -3.69 -10.79
C ASP A 34 -5.33 -4.25 -10.78
N ASP A 35 -5.62 -5.31 -11.54
CA ASP A 35 -6.91 -6.03 -11.48
C ASP A 35 -7.09 -6.71 -10.12
N MET A 36 -6.02 -7.35 -9.62
CA MET A 36 -6.02 -8.03 -8.33
C MET A 36 -6.38 -7.09 -7.19
N VAL A 37 -5.77 -5.90 -7.08
CA VAL A 37 -6.08 -4.96 -6.00
C VAL A 37 -7.45 -4.33 -6.16
N ASN A 38 -7.86 -3.96 -7.38
CA ASN A 38 -9.19 -3.41 -7.65
C ASN A 38 -10.32 -4.37 -7.27
N ARG A 39 -10.14 -5.68 -7.46
CA ARG A 39 -11.14 -6.70 -7.13
C ARG A 39 -11.08 -7.17 -5.67
N SER A 40 -9.93 -7.07 -5.01
CA SER A 40 -9.74 -7.59 -3.64
C SER A 40 -9.63 -6.53 -2.56
N VAL A 41 -9.40 -5.26 -2.89
CA VAL A 41 -9.35 -4.18 -1.91
C VAL A 41 -10.61 -3.32 -2.01
N PRO A 42 -11.44 -3.28 -0.94
CA PRO A 42 -12.68 -2.51 -0.96
C PRO A 42 -12.41 -1.01 -1.17
N TYR A 43 -13.14 -0.41 -2.11
CA TYR A 43 -13.04 1.02 -2.42
C TYR A 43 -11.63 1.48 -2.79
N TYR A 44 -10.82 0.61 -3.45
CA TYR A 44 -9.42 0.92 -3.76
C TYR A 44 -9.24 2.25 -4.49
N GLY A 45 -10.08 2.53 -5.50
CA GLY A 45 -10.02 3.81 -6.22
C GLY A 45 -10.30 5.02 -5.32
N GLU A 46 -11.23 4.88 -4.37
CA GLU A 46 -11.54 5.94 -3.41
C GLU A 46 -10.40 6.15 -2.39
N ILE A 47 -9.79 5.05 -1.92
CA ILE A 47 -8.60 5.11 -1.06
C ILE A 47 -7.47 5.85 -1.79
N GLN A 48 -7.22 5.54 -3.06
CA GLN A 48 -6.21 6.21 -3.87
C GLN A 48 -6.49 7.71 -4.01
N ARG A 49 -7.76 8.09 -4.25
CA ARG A 49 -8.18 9.50 -4.33
C ARG A 49 -7.95 10.23 -3.00
N MET A 50 -8.36 9.63 -1.86
CA MET A 50 -8.19 10.23 -0.54
C MET A 50 -6.72 10.38 -0.17
N MET A 51 -5.87 9.39 -0.48
CA MET A 51 -4.41 9.51 -0.27
C MET A 51 -3.80 10.62 -1.12
N ALA A 52 -4.25 10.79 -2.37
CA ALA A 52 -3.78 11.84 -3.26
C ALA A 52 -4.16 13.25 -2.76
N GLU A 53 -5.37 13.43 -2.23
CA GLU A 53 -5.81 14.68 -1.60
C GLU A 53 -4.94 15.01 -0.37
N LEU A 54 -4.73 14.04 0.53
CA LEU A 54 -3.88 14.22 1.70
C LEU A 54 -2.42 14.52 1.31
N ALA A 55 -1.92 13.86 0.28
CA ALA A 55 -0.57 14.13 -0.22
C ALA A 55 -0.47 15.55 -0.82
N ALA A 56 -1.49 16.02 -1.54
CA ALA A 56 -1.52 17.36 -2.10
C ALA A 56 -1.51 18.46 -1.03
N ASP A 57 -2.25 18.26 0.07
CA ASP A 57 -2.31 19.21 1.18
C ASP A 57 -0.97 19.31 1.95
N HIS A 58 -0.20 18.24 1.99
CA HIS A 58 1.02 18.14 2.80
C HIS A 58 2.33 18.18 1.99
N ALA A 59 2.31 17.98 0.68
CA ALA A 59 3.50 18.13 -0.16
C ALA A 59 4.05 19.57 -0.08
N ARG A 60 5.38 19.72 -0.10
CA ARG A 60 6.06 21.02 0.00
C ARG A 60 7.09 21.14 -1.12
N GLU A 61 7.32 22.38 -1.57
CA GLU A 61 8.33 22.69 -2.59
C GLU A 61 9.70 22.09 -2.26
N GLU A 62 10.36 21.56 -3.29
CA GLU A 62 11.72 21.03 -3.22
C GLU A 62 11.90 19.89 -2.20
N THR A 63 10.83 19.14 -1.90
CA THR A 63 10.85 17.97 -1.03
C THR A 63 10.60 16.68 -1.81
N PHE A 64 10.70 15.55 -1.10
CA PHE A 64 10.42 14.24 -1.66
C PHE A 64 9.07 13.70 -1.15
N VAL A 65 8.38 13.00 -2.04
CA VAL A 65 7.19 12.19 -1.74
C VAL A 65 7.57 10.73 -1.95
N TYR A 66 7.56 9.95 -0.88
CA TYR A 66 7.91 8.54 -0.91
C TYR A 66 6.67 7.66 -1.02
N ASP A 67 6.72 6.67 -1.91
CA ASP A 67 5.77 5.56 -1.99
C ASP A 67 6.53 4.26 -1.66
N LEU A 68 6.36 3.77 -0.43
CA LEU A 68 7.06 2.61 0.10
C LEU A 68 6.20 1.34 -0.11
N GLY A 69 6.67 0.44 -0.97
CA GLY A 69 5.89 -0.64 -1.56
C GLY A 69 5.10 -0.12 -2.76
N CYS A 70 5.75 0.60 -3.65
CA CYS A 70 5.09 1.30 -4.76
C CYS A 70 4.50 0.36 -5.82
N SER A 71 4.87 -0.91 -5.83
CA SER A 71 4.37 -1.94 -6.76
C SER A 71 4.38 -1.45 -8.21
N THR A 72 3.22 -1.36 -8.86
CA THR A 72 3.07 -0.90 -10.26
C THR A 72 2.93 0.63 -10.39
N GLY A 73 3.12 1.40 -9.30
CA GLY A 73 3.13 2.86 -9.31
C GLY A 73 1.76 3.55 -9.32
N THR A 74 0.68 2.81 -9.06
CA THR A 74 -0.69 3.38 -9.07
C THR A 74 -0.84 4.54 -8.10
N THR A 75 -0.27 4.44 -6.90
CA THR A 75 -0.32 5.50 -5.88
C THR A 75 0.46 6.74 -6.32
N MET A 76 1.66 6.58 -6.87
CA MET A 76 2.46 7.69 -7.41
C MET A 76 1.71 8.43 -8.50
N ILE A 77 1.08 7.70 -9.45
CA ILE A 77 0.28 8.28 -10.54
C ILE A 77 -0.92 9.04 -9.98
N GLY A 78 -1.64 8.47 -9.02
CA GLY A 78 -2.78 9.11 -8.37
C GLY A 78 -2.38 10.42 -7.67
N MET A 79 -1.30 10.41 -6.90
CA MET A 79 -0.79 11.61 -6.22
C MET A 79 -0.33 12.69 -7.19
N ASP A 80 0.31 12.33 -8.31
CA ASP A 80 0.79 13.29 -9.31
C ASP A 80 -0.33 14.14 -9.92
N THR A 81 -1.54 13.58 -10.00
CA THR A 81 -2.70 14.33 -10.54
C THR A 81 -3.17 15.49 -9.65
N MET A 82 -2.82 15.49 -8.37
CA MET A 82 -3.31 16.45 -7.37
C MET A 82 -2.20 17.28 -6.73
N VAL A 83 -0.99 16.73 -6.60
CA VAL A 83 0.16 17.42 -5.99
C VAL A 83 0.62 18.56 -6.91
N THR A 84 0.56 19.81 -6.43
CA THR A 84 0.97 20.98 -7.18
C THR A 84 2.41 21.42 -6.96
N PRO A 85 3.02 21.34 -5.75
CA PRO A 85 4.41 21.75 -5.53
C PRO A 85 5.40 20.99 -6.41
N ASN A 86 6.54 21.62 -6.71
CA ASN A 86 7.64 20.95 -7.39
C ASN A 86 8.32 19.97 -6.41
N ILE A 87 8.05 18.69 -6.58
CA ILE A 87 8.58 17.60 -5.75
C ILE A 87 9.23 16.53 -6.61
N LYS A 88 10.01 15.66 -5.99
CA LYS A 88 10.48 14.40 -6.60
C LYS A 88 9.79 13.22 -5.93
N PHE A 89 9.26 12.28 -6.72
CA PHE A 89 8.76 11.02 -6.22
C PHE A 89 9.89 10.00 -6.02
N ILE A 90 9.82 9.26 -4.92
CA ILE A 90 10.72 8.12 -4.64
C ILE A 90 9.84 6.88 -4.44
N GLY A 91 9.81 5.99 -5.43
CA GLY A 91 9.13 4.69 -5.32
C GLY A 91 10.11 3.62 -4.85
N VAL A 92 9.71 2.83 -3.87
CA VAL A 92 10.53 1.73 -3.32
C VAL A 92 9.72 0.44 -3.32
N ASP A 93 10.29 -0.64 -3.83
CA ASP A 93 9.70 -1.98 -3.79
C ASP A 93 10.82 -3.02 -3.77
N ASP A 94 10.60 -4.20 -3.19
CA ASP A 94 11.59 -5.28 -3.18
C ASP A 94 11.52 -6.17 -4.42
N SER A 95 10.47 -6.03 -5.25
CA SER A 95 10.30 -6.76 -6.51
C SER A 95 10.76 -5.93 -7.70
N GLN A 96 11.81 -6.39 -8.38
CA GLN A 96 12.28 -5.76 -9.61
C GLN A 96 11.21 -5.82 -10.71
N GLU A 97 10.43 -6.90 -10.77
CA GLU A 97 9.35 -7.08 -11.75
C GLU A 97 8.23 -6.06 -11.54
N MET A 98 7.90 -5.72 -10.29
CA MET A 98 6.96 -4.64 -9.98
C MET A 98 7.50 -3.29 -10.43
N LEU A 99 8.77 -3.01 -10.13
CA LEU A 99 9.43 -1.75 -10.54
C LEU A 99 9.54 -1.60 -12.05
N ASP A 100 9.81 -2.68 -12.78
CA ASP A 100 9.84 -2.68 -14.25
C ASP A 100 8.45 -2.36 -14.82
N LYS A 101 7.40 -2.94 -14.23
CA LYS A 101 6.01 -2.63 -14.59
C LYS A 101 5.64 -1.18 -14.23
N CYS A 102 6.06 -0.72 -13.05
CA CYS A 102 5.91 0.67 -12.61
C CYS A 102 6.53 1.63 -13.63
N LYS A 103 7.80 1.42 -13.98
CA LYS A 103 8.52 2.25 -14.96
C LYS A 103 7.82 2.30 -16.31
N SER A 104 7.39 1.14 -16.83
CA SER A 104 6.66 1.07 -18.09
C SER A 104 5.35 1.88 -18.03
N LYS A 105 4.58 1.72 -16.95
CA LYS A 105 3.31 2.41 -16.73
C LYS A 105 3.48 3.93 -16.60
N LEU A 106 4.51 4.40 -15.87
CA LEU A 106 4.84 5.82 -15.77
C LEU A 106 5.19 6.41 -17.15
N MET A 107 5.98 5.68 -17.96
CA MET A 107 6.33 6.11 -19.32
C MET A 107 5.11 6.15 -20.25
N GLU A 108 4.27 5.10 -20.24
CA GLU A 108 3.05 5.00 -21.06
C GLU A 108 2.05 6.12 -20.77
N LEU A 109 1.97 6.57 -19.51
CA LEU A 109 1.07 7.64 -19.07
C LEU A 109 1.68 9.04 -19.21
N GLY A 110 2.93 9.16 -19.69
CA GLY A 110 3.61 10.44 -19.85
C GLY A 110 3.92 11.14 -18.54
N PHE A 111 4.26 10.36 -17.50
CA PHE A 111 4.63 10.91 -16.20
C PHE A 111 5.87 11.79 -16.34
N SER A 112 5.71 13.10 -16.14
CA SER A 112 6.74 14.10 -16.44
C SER A 112 7.51 14.59 -15.23
N ARG A 113 6.99 14.35 -14.02
CA ARG A 113 7.61 14.80 -12.77
C ARG A 113 8.88 13.99 -12.48
N PRO A 114 9.92 14.57 -11.86
CA PRO A 114 11.12 13.84 -11.45
C PRO A 114 10.75 12.66 -10.54
N TYR A 115 11.27 11.47 -10.84
CA TYR A 115 11.10 10.31 -9.99
C TYR A 115 12.34 9.43 -9.93
N GLU A 116 12.41 8.59 -8.93
CA GLU A 116 13.42 7.57 -8.74
C GLU A 116 12.74 6.28 -8.26
N LEU A 117 13.12 5.14 -8.83
CA LEU A 117 12.66 3.82 -8.39
C LEU A 117 13.83 3.08 -7.76
N ARG A 118 13.63 2.54 -6.56
CA ARG A 118 14.65 1.84 -5.78
C ARG A 118 14.20 0.41 -5.49
N CYS A 119 15.00 -0.59 -5.89
CA CYS A 119 14.76 -1.97 -5.47
C CYS A 119 15.39 -2.18 -4.09
N ALA A 120 14.55 -2.30 -3.03
CA ALA A 120 15.02 -2.47 -1.66
C ALA A 120 13.98 -3.13 -0.76
N ASP A 121 14.45 -4.03 0.12
CA ASP A 121 13.65 -4.64 1.18
C ASP A 121 13.50 -3.66 2.35
N LEU A 122 12.29 -3.17 2.57
CA LEU A 122 11.94 -2.26 3.67
C LEU A 122 12.23 -2.87 5.06
N GLY A 123 12.24 -4.20 5.15
CA GLY A 123 12.60 -4.93 6.36
C GLY A 123 14.08 -4.82 6.73
N GLN A 124 14.96 -4.38 5.84
CA GLN A 124 16.40 -4.18 6.11
C GLN A 124 16.75 -2.75 6.55
N GLY A 125 15.77 -1.85 6.59
CA GLY A 125 15.96 -0.42 6.84
C GLY A 125 16.08 0.37 5.55
N ILE A 126 15.68 1.63 5.59
CA ILE A 126 15.68 2.52 4.45
C ILE A 126 16.12 3.92 4.83
N LYS A 127 16.98 4.52 3.99
CA LYS A 127 17.31 5.93 4.13
C LYS A 127 16.21 6.79 3.52
N ILE A 128 15.52 7.54 4.36
CA ILE A 128 14.53 8.57 3.99
C ILE A 128 15.11 9.92 4.39
N GLU A 129 14.99 10.90 3.52
CA GLU A 129 15.47 12.26 3.75
C GLU A 129 14.60 13.27 3.02
N ASN A 130 14.51 14.47 3.57
CA ASN A 130 13.76 15.59 2.99
C ASN A 130 12.33 15.23 2.55
N ALA A 131 11.65 14.36 3.30
CA ALA A 131 10.30 13.91 2.95
C ALA A 131 9.24 14.86 3.52
N SER A 132 8.32 15.33 2.66
CA SER A 132 7.08 15.98 3.12
C SER A 132 5.95 14.98 3.27
N VAL A 133 5.93 13.93 2.45
CA VAL A 133 4.93 12.87 2.48
C VAL A 133 5.61 11.51 2.31
N VAL A 134 5.21 10.57 3.14
CA VAL A 134 5.55 9.15 2.99
C VAL A 134 4.25 8.35 2.96
N VAL A 135 4.11 7.45 2.00
CA VAL A 135 2.94 6.57 1.87
C VAL A 135 3.37 5.11 2.07
N LEU A 136 2.57 4.38 2.83
CA LEU A 136 2.57 2.92 2.95
C LEU A 136 1.16 2.43 2.62
N CYS A 137 0.92 2.02 1.38
CA CYS A 137 -0.39 1.54 0.95
C CYS A 137 -0.42 0.02 0.87
N LEU A 138 -0.99 -0.62 1.89
CA LEU A 138 -1.07 -2.09 2.02
C LEU A 138 0.31 -2.77 2.05
N THR A 139 1.30 -2.09 2.62
CA THR A 139 2.72 -2.49 2.59
C THR A 139 3.23 -2.94 3.95
N LEU A 140 2.96 -2.18 5.03
CA LEU A 140 3.50 -2.47 6.36
C LEU A 140 3.10 -3.86 6.86
N GLN A 141 1.93 -4.34 6.50
CA GLN A 141 1.43 -5.69 6.82
C GLN A 141 2.32 -6.82 6.28
N PHE A 142 3.13 -6.57 5.25
CA PHE A 142 4.10 -7.52 4.68
C PHE A 142 5.50 -7.40 5.30
N VAL A 143 5.79 -6.30 5.98
CA VAL A 143 7.02 -6.16 6.76
C VAL A 143 6.90 -7.00 8.03
N ARG A 144 7.90 -7.84 8.31
CA ARG A 144 7.90 -8.67 9.53
C ARG A 144 7.73 -7.80 10.77
N PRO A 145 6.89 -8.20 11.75
CA PRO A 145 6.63 -7.41 12.96
C PRO A 145 7.88 -6.87 13.65
N ILE A 146 8.93 -7.67 13.76
CA ILE A 146 10.21 -7.29 14.39
C ILE A 146 10.92 -6.12 13.67
N ASN A 147 10.64 -5.91 12.38
CA ASN A 147 11.28 -4.86 11.57
C ASN A 147 10.43 -3.59 11.46
N ARG A 148 9.14 -3.63 11.80
CA ARG A 148 8.22 -2.47 11.65
C ARG A 148 8.64 -1.28 12.48
N ASP A 149 9.11 -1.54 13.70
CA ASP A 149 9.58 -0.52 14.62
C ASP A 149 10.72 0.32 14.01
N ARG A 150 11.69 -0.35 13.40
CA ARG A 150 12.82 0.30 12.72
C ARG A 150 12.35 1.07 11.48
N LEU A 151 11.53 0.47 10.62
CA LEU A 151 11.01 1.13 9.43
C LEU A 151 10.27 2.43 9.77
N LEU A 152 9.36 2.39 10.76
CA LEU A 152 8.62 3.58 11.17
C LEU A 152 9.53 4.64 11.83
N GLN A 153 10.60 4.21 12.51
CA GLN A 153 11.62 5.11 13.03
C GLN A 153 12.40 5.79 11.90
N ASP A 154 12.76 5.06 10.84
CA ASP A 154 13.44 5.61 9.67
C ASP A 154 12.55 6.60 8.93
N ILE A 155 11.26 6.29 8.78
CA ILE A 155 10.25 7.20 8.21
C ILE A 155 10.14 8.48 9.06
N TYR A 156 9.97 8.35 10.38
CA TYR A 156 9.84 9.49 11.28
C TYR A 156 11.06 10.41 11.20
N LYS A 157 12.27 9.84 11.20
CA LYS A 157 13.52 10.62 11.08
C LYS A 157 13.62 11.36 9.75
N GLY A 158 13.25 10.70 8.65
CA GLY A 158 13.36 11.24 7.30
C GLY A 158 12.31 12.26 6.91
N LEU A 159 11.17 12.27 7.59
CA LEU A 159 10.13 13.29 7.41
C LEU A 159 10.63 14.65 7.92
N ASN A 160 10.31 15.71 7.18
CA ASN A 160 10.48 17.10 7.62
C ASN A 160 9.47 17.43 8.74
N PRO A 161 9.71 18.46 9.59
CA PRO A 161 8.70 18.97 10.51
C PRO A 161 7.40 19.31 9.77
N GLY A 162 6.25 18.88 10.29
CA GLY A 162 4.94 19.02 9.63
C GLY A 162 4.70 18.03 8.48
N GLY A 163 5.68 17.19 8.14
CA GLY A 163 5.49 16.12 7.15
C GLY A 163 4.62 15.00 7.69
N VAL A 164 4.07 14.19 6.77
CA VAL A 164 3.06 13.19 7.09
C VAL A 164 3.42 11.80 6.62
N LEU A 165 3.00 10.81 7.41
CA LEU A 165 2.88 9.41 6.98
C LEU A 165 1.41 9.12 6.69
N ILE A 166 1.11 8.61 5.50
CA ILE A 166 -0.18 8.07 5.11
C ILE A 166 -0.06 6.55 5.09
N LEU A 167 -0.83 5.88 5.94
CA LEU A 167 -0.77 4.42 6.14
C LEU A 167 -2.14 3.80 5.84
N VAL A 168 -2.21 2.92 4.85
CA VAL A 168 -3.41 2.13 4.56
C VAL A 168 -3.10 0.65 4.75
N GLU A 169 -3.87 -0.04 5.59
CA GLU A 169 -3.61 -1.43 5.97
C GLU A 169 -4.90 -2.25 6.08
N LYS A 170 -4.74 -3.54 5.84
CA LYS A 170 -5.69 -4.52 6.36
C LYS A 170 -5.48 -4.63 7.87
N ILE A 171 -6.57 -4.64 8.63
CA ILE A 171 -6.52 -4.62 10.10
C ILE A 171 -7.34 -5.76 10.70
N LEU A 172 -7.02 -6.10 11.95
CA LEU A 172 -7.87 -6.94 12.79
C LEU A 172 -8.91 -6.07 13.51
N ALA A 173 -10.09 -6.63 13.80
CA ALA A 173 -11.02 -5.99 14.71
C ALA A 173 -10.50 -6.09 16.15
N GLU A 174 -10.94 -5.19 17.01
CA GLU A 174 -10.56 -5.20 18.45
C GLU A 174 -11.09 -6.46 19.13
N GLU A 175 -12.33 -6.87 18.82
CA GLU A 175 -13.01 -8.02 19.40
C GLU A 175 -13.05 -9.20 18.43
N SER A 176 -12.81 -10.41 18.93
CA SER A 176 -12.73 -11.63 18.12
C SER A 176 -14.04 -11.97 17.38
N ASN A 177 -15.19 -11.66 17.96
CA ASN A 177 -16.49 -11.89 17.32
C ASN A 177 -16.64 -11.02 16.07
N PHE A 178 -16.39 -9.70 16.19
CA PHE A 178 -16.42 -8.79 15.05
C PHE A 178 -15.35 -9.13 14.01
N ASN A 179 -14.18 -9.60 14.45
CA ASN A 179 -13.13 -10.01 13.51
C ASN A 179 -13.60 -11.14 12.58
N ARG A 180 -14.33 -12.12 13.11
CA ARG A 180 -14.92 -13.21 12.32
C ARG A 180 -15.96 -12.68 11.33
N ASP A 181 -16.85 -11.79 11.78
CA ASP A 181 -17.88 -11.20 10.92
C ASP A 181 -17.27 -10.37 9.80
N PHE A 182 -16.24 -9.56 10.11
CA PHE A 182 -15.56 -8.71 9.13
C PHE A 182 -14.80 -9.54 8.08
N ILE A 183 -14.22 -10.67 8.48
CA ILE A 183 -13.62 -11.63 7.54
C ILE A 183 -14.69 -12.22 6.61
N ASN A 184 -15.86 -12.58 7.12
CA ASN A 184 -16.97 -13.08 6.32
C ASN A 184 -17.50 -12.04 5.34
N TYR A 185 -17.66 -10.77 5.78
CA TYR A 185 -18.07 -9.67 4.89
C TYR A 185 -17.02 -9.40 3.80
N TYR A 186 -15.74 -9.53 4.13
CA TYR A 186 -14.66 -9.42 3.15
C TYR A 186 -14.68 -10.56 2.12
N TYR A 187 -14.96 -11.79 2.52
CA TYR A 187 -15.13 -12.89 1.58
C TYR A 187 -16.35 -12.68 0.68
N ASN A 188 -17.46 -12.17 1.23
CA ASN A 188 -18.63 -11.80 0.45
C ASN A 188 -18.31 -10.69 -0.57
N TYR A 189 -17.47 -9.72 -0.19
CA TYR A 189 -16.98 -8.70 -1.11
C TYR A 189 -16.20 -9.32 -2.28
N LYS A 190 -15.27 -10.23 -2.02
CA LYS A 190 -14.51 -10.94 -3.07
C LYS A 190 -15.44 -11.73 -4.00
N ARG A 191 -16.43 -12.45 -3.46
CA ARG A 191 -17.43 -13.19 -4.27
C ARG A 191 -18.17 -12.25 -5.22
N ARG A 192 -18.62 -11.09 -4.73
CA ARG A 192 -19.25 -10.07 -5.58
C ARG A 192 -18.33 -9.54 -6.69
N ASN A 193 -17.02 -9.61 -6.47
CA ASN A 193 -16.01 -9.25 -7.46
C ASN A 193 -15.48 -10.45 -8.26
N ASN A 194 -16.32 -11.50 -8.40
CA ASN A 194 -16.07 -12.67 -9.23
C ASN A 194 -14.84 -13.51 -8.87
N TYR A 195 -14.51 -13.59 -7.58
CA TYR A 195 -13.60 -14.62 -7.06
C TYR A 195 -14.40 -15.86 -6.65
N SER A 196 -13.94 -17.05 -7.08
CA SER A 196 -14.46 -18.33 -6.63
C SER A 196 -14.03 -18.66 -5.21
N GLU A 197 -14.71 -19.61 -4.55
CA GLU A 197 -14.33 -20.09 -3.21
C GLU A 197 -12.90 -20.65 -3.19
N MET A 198 -12.52 -21.34 -4.28
CA MET A 198 -11.17 -21.92 -4.39
C MET A 198 -10.10 -20.83 -4.46
N GLU A 199 -10.28 -19.80 -5.30
CA GLU A 199 -9.37 -18.65 -5.39
C GLU A 199 -9.24 -17.91 -4.06
N ILE A 200 -10.36 -17.74 -3.32
CA ILE A 200 -10.37 -17.13 -1.99
C ILE A 200 -9.58 -17.97 -1.00
N SER A 201 -9.76 -19.29 -1.00
CA SER A 201 -9.07 -20.21 -0.08
C SER A 201 -7.58 -20.28 -0.36
N GLN A 202 -7.19 -20.48 -1.63
CA GLN A 202 -5.78 -20.56 -2.04
C GLN A 202 -5.02 -19.26 -1.76
N LYS A 203 -5.64 -18.11 -2.06
CA LYS A 203 -5.03 -16.81 -1.77
C LYS A 203 -4.90 -16.57 -0.26
N ARG A 204 -5.84 -17.05 0.54
CA ARG A 204 -5.75 -16.99 2.01
C ARG A 204 -4.57 -17.80 2.51
N GLU A 205 -4.43 -19.04 2.06
CA GLU A 205 -3.32 -19.92 2.45
C GLU A 205 -1.97 -19.32 2.05
N ALA A 206 -1.83 -18.83 0.81
CA ALA A 206 -0.61 -18.21 0.33
C ALA A 206 -0.20 -16.95 1.15
N LEU A 207 -1.17 -16.23 1.72
CA LEU A 207 -0.94 -15.03 2.51
C LEU A 207 -0.79 -15.29 4.03
N GLU A 208 -1.07 -16.49 4.52
CA GLU A 208 -1.19 -16.77 5.96
C GLU A 208 0.09 -16.43 6.74
N ASN A 209 1.27 -16.72 6.16
CA ASN A 209 2.57 -16.48 6.80
C ASN A 209 3.25 -15.18 6.29
N VAL A 210 2.66 -14.52 5.32
CA VAL A 210 3.26 -13.37 4.61
C VAL A 210 2.62 -12.06 5.04
N LEU A 211 1.29 -12.06 5.20
CA LEU A 211 0.51 -10.89 5.57
C LEU A 211 0.12 -10.97 7.06
N VAL A 212 0.69 -10.10 7.89
CA VAL A 212 0.45 -10.06 9.34
C VAL A 212 -0.26 -8.74 9.69
N PRO A 213 -1.61 -8.71 9.74
CA PRO A 213 -2.33 -7.49 10.08
C PRO A 213 -2.25 -7.21 11.58
N TYR A 214 -2.21 -5.93 11.95
CA TYR A 214 -2.37 -5.45 13.32
C TYR A 214 -3.79 -4.94 13.53
N LYS A 215 -4.19 -4.75 14.79
CA LYS A 215 -5.37 -3.97 15.14
C LYS A 215 -5.15 -2.50 14.82
N LEU A 216 -6.24 -1.76 14.63
CA LEU A 216 -6.15 -0.31 14.41
C LEU A 216 -5.47 0.40 15.59
N SER A 217 -5.84 -0.01 16.83
CA SER A 217 -5.24 0.50 18.07
C SER A 217 -3.74 0.22 18.17
N GLU A 218 -3.29 -0.96 17.72
CA GLU A 218 -1.86 -1.32 17.70
C GLU A 218 -1.09 -0.45 16.70
N ASN A 219 -1.63 -0.23 15.50
CA ASN A 219 -1.01 0.65 14.51
C ASN A 219 -0.91 2.10 15.03
N ILE A 220 -1.96 2.64 15.66
CA ILE A 220 -1.94 3.98 16.26
C ILE A 220 -0.90 4.07 17.39
N THR A 221 -0.83 3.08 18.25
CA THR A 221 0.16 3.02 19.33
C THR A 221 1.58 3.00 18.76
N LEU A 222 1.81 2.14 17.77
CA LEU A 222 3.11 2.01 17.12
C LEU A 222 3.58 3.34 16.49
N LEU A 223 2.66 4.11 15.87
CA LEU A 223 2.96 5.43 15.32
C LEU A 223 3.27 6.46 16.42
N ARG A 224 2.47 6.48 17.49
CA ARG A 224 2.67 7.37 18.62
C ARG A 224 4.00 7.13 19.33
N ASP A 225 4.40 5.88 19.48
CA ASP A 225 5.68 5.48 20.08
C ASP A 225 6.89 5.97 19.28
N LYS A 226 6.71 6.27 17.98
CA LYS A 226 7.75 6.88 17.13
C LYS A 226 7.77 8.41 17.22
N GLY A 227 6.78 9.04 17.86
CA GLY A 227 6.70 10.48 18.05
C GLY A 227 5.70 11.19 17.14
N PHE A 228 4.89 10.47 16.35
CA PHE A 228 3.79 11.09 15.64
C PHE A 228 2.74 11.61 16.61
N VAL A 229 2.52 12.93 16.60
CA VAL A 229 1.67 13.59 17.62
C VAL A 229 0.18 13.55 17.28
N HIS A 230 -0.16 13.54 16.00
CA HIS A 230 -1.53 13.49 15.52
C HIS A 230 -1.67 12.28 14.59
N CYS A 231 -2.61 11.40 14.91
CA CYS A 231 -2.95 10.22 14.12
C CYS A 231 -4.46 10.20 13.96
N GLU A 232 -4.94 10.36 12.72
CA GLU A 232 -6.36 10.37 12.41
C GLU A 232 -6.72 9.27 11.41
N VAL A 233 -7.91 8.70 11.56
CA VAL A 233 -8.45 7.70 10.64
C VAL A 233 -9.23 8.43 9.55
N PHE A 234 -8.74 8.41 8.31
CA PHE A 234 -9.44 9.02 7.19
C PHE A 234 -10.33 8.04 6.41
N PHE A 235 -10.04 6.72 6.53
CA PHE A 235 -10.81 5.66 5.88
C PHE A 235 -11.00 4.47 6.82
N LYS A 236 -12.19 3.87 6.81
CA LYS A 236 -12.48 2.62 7.53
C LYS A 236 -13.54 1.81 6.78
N TRP A 237 -13.18 0.58 6.45
CA TRP A 237 -14.12 -0.42 5.94
C TRP A 237 -13.82 -1.77 6.61
N TYR A 238 -14.70 -2.22 7.48
CA TYR A 238 -14.55 -3.45 8.29
C TYR A 238 -13.09 -3.74 8.71
N ASN A 239 -12.38 -4.56 7.93
CA ASN A 239 -11.00 -4.98 8.18
C ASN A 239 -9.96 -4.25 7.30
N PHE A 240 -10.26 -3.03 6.85
CA PHE A 240 -9.32 -2.10 6.21
C PHE A 240 -9.41 -0.74 6.88
N ALA A 241 -8.28 -0.07 7.03
CA ALA A 241 -8.23 1.29 7.56
C ALA A 241 -7.14 2.11 6.88
N GLY A 242 -7.40 3.41 6.76
CA GLY A 242 -6.43 4.42 6.36
C GLY A 242 -6.20 5.41 7.49
N LEU A 243 -4.93 5.69 7.78
CA LEU A 243 -4.45 6.59 8.83
C LEU A 243 -3.58 7.66 8.21
N ILE A 244 -3.68 8.89 8.71
CA ILE A 244 -2.69 9.93 8.51
C ILE A 244 -2.02 10.25 9.85
N ALA A 245 -0.69 10.35 9.86
CA ALA A 245 0.07 10.68 11.04
C ALA A 245 1.06 11.82 10.75
N VAL A 246 1.09 12.83 11.62
CA VAL A 246 1.87 14.06 11.44
C VAL A 246 3.10 14.04 12.32
N LYS A 247 4.28 14.34 11.75
CA LYS A 247 5.49 14.64 12.50
C LYS A 247 5.43 16.08 13.02
N LYS A 248 5.72 16.27 14.28
CA LYS A 248 5.85 17.60 14.90
C LYS A 248 7.11 18.31 14.43
#